data_3b8110683e83bced38f0860addc607e5
#
_entry.id   3b8110683e83bced38f0860addc607e5
#
_cell.length_a   1.000
_cell.length_b   1.000
_cell.length_c   1.000
_cell.angle_alpha   90.00
_cell.angle_beta   90.00
_cell.angle_gamma   90.00
#
_symmetry.space_group_name_H-M   'P 1'
#
loop_
_entity.id
_entity.type
_entity.pdbx_description
1 polymer ?
#
loop_
_entity_poly.entity_id
_entity_poly.type
_entity_poly.pdbx_seq_one_letter_code
_entity_poly.pdbx_strand_id
1 'polypeptide(L)'
;HGRLDARVLRARLLKAAAERGMARLDGRWHGFTRKGERFLSADHPYAPDLDLFGQGSLFQLLDETGTTAGEVRLAAWLSAPAEAAEVASRQEAVRELAPRLDFRQQLIAAGTEVTVAHMDPGPLRAWASGPDLLRGIRWARWLPFVLPPVTLSLWALGRQGLVPAWLYGPLLLLQLGVAVATRRPLVALHAAISPGEQAFQRFGPLFAAVEAQAFEGARLRTLLQPLGGTVRPSGALGRFGTLLSLAEVRRNQLGPALNLLLLWDVAAGFALERWRAAHGPEVDRWFDALAELEALCSLAGLAHDRPDHAFPVLVPEGPCFEAEGLGHLLLERPVCNDVQLSGRGSAWVVTGSNMSGKTTLLRAVGLNAVLALAGGPVCAASLELSPLQVLTSMRVKDSLERGVSYFYAEVQRLKLLLDAAAARPGQGLFLLDEILLGTNARERQLASREVLKLLLSHGAVGGVSTHDLALATLSEEPGSRVRNVHFRDEVVNGQMTFDYRLRDGVVDTTNALRVMRLAGVPV
;
A
#
# COMPACT_ATOMS: atom_id res chain seq x y z
N HIS A 1 -24.22 -25.70 11.90
CA HIS A 1 -23.07 -25.87 11.01
C HIS A 1 -22.37 -24.52 10.72
N GLY A 2 -23.02 -23.49 10.16
CA GLY A 2 -22.36 -22.24 9.73
C GLY A 2 -21.55 -21.48 10.80
N ARG A 3 -21.94 -21.50 12.08
CA ARG A 3 -21.15 -20.86 13.16
C ARG A 3 -19.89 -21.65 13.52
N LEU A 4 -19.92 -22.98 13.38
CA LEU A 4 -18.75 -23.83 13.62
C LEU A 4 -17.73 -23.65 12.48
N ASP A 5 -18.21 -23.62 11.24
CA ASP A 5 -17.40 -23.43 10.04
C ASP A 5 -16.68 -22.08 10.06
N ALA A 6 -17.35 -21.00 10.50
CA ALA A 6 -16.74 -19.68 10.67
C ALA A 6 -15.63 -19.66 11.74
N ARG A 7 -15.83 -20.38 12.87
CA ARG A 7 -14.79 -20.48 13.91
C ARG A 7 -13.57 -21.25 13.43
N VAL A 8 -13.79 -22.35 12.69
CA VAL A 8 -12.70 -23.16 12.11
C VAL A 8 -11.93 -22.35 11.07
N LEU A 9 -12.62 -21.60 10.20
CA LEU A 9 -11.99 -20.73 9.23
C LEU A 9 -11.12 -19.67 9.92
N ARG A 10 -11.67 -18.95 10.91
CA ARG A 10 -10.92 -17.94 11.66
C ARG A 10 -9.68 -18.50 12.35
N ALA A 11 -9.78 -19.69 12.95
CA ALA A 11 -8.63 -20.35 13.56
C ALA A 11 -7.54 -20.71 12.53
N ARG A 12 -7.94 -21.16 11.33
CA ARG A 12 -7.01 -21.43 10.22
C ARG A 12 -6.32 -20.15 9.74
N LEU A 13 -7.05 -19.04 9.62
CA LEU A 13 -6.50 -17.76 9.18
C LEU A 13 -5.53 -17.16 10.21
N LEU A 14 -5.85 -17.27 11.51
CA LEU A 14 -4.93 -16.88 12.59
C LEU A 14 -3.66 -17.72 12.56
N LYS A 15 -3.78 -19.04 12.40
CA LYS A 15 -2.63 -19.93 12.25
C LYS A 15 -1.77 -19.52 11.04
N ALA A 16 -2.40 -19.26 9.89
CA ALA A 16 -1.68 -18.83 8.69
C ALA A 16 -0.96 -17.47 8.89
N ALA A 17 -1.58 -16.53 9.61
CA ALA A 17 -0.93 -15.25 9.95
C ALA A 17 0.31 -15.46 10.84
N ALA A 18 0.22 -16.33 11.86
CA ALA A 18 1.35 -16.67 12.72
C ALA A 18 2.46 -17.40 11.94
N GLU A 19 2.11 -18.38 11.11
CA GLU A 19 3.07 -19.10 10.24
C GLU A 19 3.79 -18.16 9.27
N ARG A 20 3.09 -17.14 8.75
CA ARG A 20 3.67 -16.10 7.89
C ARG A 20 4.68 -15.24 8.67
N GLY A 21 4.37 -14.86 9.90
CA GLY A 21 5.31 -14.14 10.78
C GLY A 21 6.59 -14.97 11.03
N MET A 22 6.46 -16.26 11.36
CA MET A 22 7.59 -17.16 11.52
C MET A 22 8.40 -17.30 10.24
N ALA A 23 7.73 -17.41 9.08
CA ALA A 23 8.43 -17.52 7.79
C ALA A 23 9.25 -16.27 7.45
N ARG A 24 8.83 -15.06 7.90
CA ARG A 24 9.66 -13.85 7.77
C ARG A 24 10.91 -13.92 8.63
N LEU A 25 10.78 -14.33 9.88
CA LEU A 25 11.91 -14.49 10.79
C LEU A 25 12.94 -15.51 10.29
N ASP A 26 12.46 -16.59 9.67
CA ASP A 26 13.28 -17.68 9.08
C ASP A 26 13.83 -17.35 7.68
N GLY A 27 13.61 -16.14 7.14
CA GLY A 27 14.03 -15.77 5.77
C GLY A 27 13.21 -16.42 4.64
N ARG A 28 12.14 -17.18 4.95
CA ARG A 28 11.32 -17.91 3.97
C ARG A 28 10.21 -17.04 3.31
N TRP A 29 10.23 -15.73 3.51
CA TRP A 29 9.24 -14.78 2.99
C TRP A 29 9.21 -14.70 1.46
N HIS A 30 10.28 -15.11 0.77
CA HIS A 30 10.33 -15.19 -0.70
C HIS A 30 9.24 -16.12 -1.29
N GLY A 31 8.68 -17.02 -0.48
CA GLY A 31 7.57 -17.91 -0.86
C GLY A 31 6.18 -17.27 -0.78
N PHE A 32 6.05 -16.03 -0.30
CA PHE A 32 4.74 -15.38 -0.18
C PHE A 32 4.13 -15.08 -1.55
N THR A 33 2.82 -15.30 -1.67
CA THR A 33 2.10 -15.19 -2.94
C THR A 33 1.79 -13.75 -3.34
N ARG A 34 1.58 -12.87 -2.36
CA ARG A 34 1.28 -11.45 -2.61
C ARG A 34 2.59 -10.66 -2.80
N LYS A 35 2.89 -10.35 -4.05
CA LYS A 35 4.14 -9.72 -4.47
C LYS A 35 3.97 -8.27 -4.91
N GLY A 36 2.73 -7.79 -5.03
CA GLY A 36 2.44 -6.43 -5.48
C GLY A 36 2.77 -6.15 -6.96
N GLU A 37 2.88 -7.17 -7.81
CA GLU A 37 3.27 -7.02 -9.24
C GLU A 37 2.37 -6.03 -9.99
N ARG A 38 1.09 -5.94 -9.63
CA ARG A 38 0.12 -5.00 -10.21
C ARG A 38 0.45 -3.52 -9.97
N PHE A 39 1.31 -3.22 -9.00
CA PHE A 39 1.74 -1.85 -8.68
C PHE A 39 3.05 -1.47 -9.36
N LEU A 40 3.70 -2.40 -10.05
CA LEU A 40 4.95 -2.14 -10.74
C LEU A 40 4.68 -1.34 -12.03
N SER A 41 5.25 -0.15 -12.09
CA SER A 41 5.29 0.68 -13.31
C SER A 41 6.72 0.82 -13.79
N ALA A 42 6.97 0.56 -15.07
CA ALA A 42 8.29 0.69 -15.67
C ALA A 42 8.80 2.14 -15.67
N ASP A 43 7.87 3.10 -15.72
CA ASP A 43 8.19 4.54 -15.78
C ASP A 43 8.36 5.16 -14.38
N HIS A 44 8.16 4.38 -13.31
CA HIS A 44 8.32 4.88 -11.95
C HIS A 44 9.78 5.26 -11.65
N PRO A 45 10.05 6.38 -10.95
CA PRO A 45 11.41 6.91 -10.79
C PRO A 45 12.38 5.98 -10.04
N TYR A 46 11.91 4.98 -9.27
CA TYR A 46 12.78 4.07 -8.52
C TYR A 46 12.22 2.66 -8.30
N ALA A 47 10.92 2.41 -8.48
CA ALA A 47 10.33 1.13 -8.10
C ALA A 47 10.93 -0.09 -8.83
N PRO A 48 11.23 -0.05 -10.16
CA PRO A 48 11.83 -1.18 -10.86
C PRO A 48 13.28 -1.47 -10.43
N ASP A 49 14.03 -0.43 -10.09
CA ASP A 49 15.46 -0.54 -9.78
C ASP A 49 15.70 -1.02 -8.34
N LEU A 50 14.79 -0.65 -7.43
CA LEU A 50 14.89 -0.96 -6.00
C LEU A 50 14.13 -2.23 -5.59
N ASP A 51 13.62 -3.01 -6.54
CA ASP A 51 12.84 -4.21 -6.25
C ASP A 51 11.70 -3.93 -5.23
N LEU A 52 10.92 -2.84 -5.46
CA LEU A 52 9.83 -2.50 -4.55
C LEU A 52 8.65 -3.46 -4.68
N PHE A 53 8.36 -3.94 -5.87
CA PHE A 53 7.26 -4.84 -6.20
C PHE A 53 7.75 -6.02 -7.02
N GLY A 54 7.09 -7.17 -6.92
CA GLY A 54 7.43 -8.39 -7.62
C GLY A 54 8.08 -9.43 -6.70
N GLN A 55 8.71 -10.42 -7.30
CA GLN A 55 9.39 -11.50 -6.58
C GLN A 55 10.63 -10.98 -5.84
N GLY A 56 10.76 -11.30 -4.55
CA GLY A 56 11.89 -10.87 -3.72
C GLY A 56 11.88 -9.39 -3.37
N SER A 57 10.71 -8.75 -3.39
CA SER A 57 10.53 -7.31 -3.25
C SER A 57 10.30 -6.84 -1.81
N LEU A 58 10.47 -5.53 -1.61
CA LEU A 58 10.15 -4.88 -0.34
C LEU A 58 8.67 -5.06 0.02
N PHE A 59 7.76 -4.90 -0.95
CA PHE A 59 6.34 -5.10 -0.71
C PHE A 59 6.04 -6.53 -0.26
N GLN A 60 6.63 -7.55 -0.90
CA GLN A 60 6.44 -8.96 -0.54
C GLN A 60 6.89 -9.27 0.89
N LEU A 61 7.99 -8.63 1.34
CA LEU A 61 8.47 -8.74 2.72
C LEU A 61 7.51 -8.08 3.71
N LEU A 62 7.04 -6.86 3.39
CA LEU A 62 6.27 -6.01 4.31
C LEU A 62 4.80 -6.37 4.41
N ASP A 63 4.16 -6.79 3.31
CA ASP A 63 2.71 -6.85 3.22
C ASP A 63 2.07 -7.79 4.25
N GLU A 64 1.46 -7.21 5.26
CA GLU A 64 0.60 -7.85 6.26
C GLU A 64 -0.86 -7.37 6.14
N THR A 65 -1.23 -6.75 5.04
CA THR A 65 -2.60 -6.27 4.86
C THR A 65 -3.57 -7.44 4.69
N GLY A 66 -4.75 -7.32 5.25
CA GLY A 66 -5.82 -8.32 5.08
C GLY A 66 -6.70 -7.99 3.87
N THR A 67 -6.84 -6.70 3.52
CA THR A 67 -7.75 -6.23 2.46
C THR A 67 -6.99 -5.66 1.26
N THR A 68 -7.66 -5.65 0.10
CA THR A 68 -7.13 -5.01 -1.13
C THR A 68 -6.91 -3.50 -0.94
N ALA A 69 -7.74 -2.83 -0.13
CA ALA A 69 -7.58 -1.41 0.16
C ALA A 69 -6.30 -1.14 0.97
N GLY A 70 -5.99 -2.00 1.95
CA GLY A 70 -4.73 -1.96 2.68
C GLY A 70 -3.51 -2.17 1.79
N GLU A 71 -3.56 -3.16 0.87
CA GLU A 71 -2.50 -3.38 -0.13
C GLU A 71 -2.23 -2.12 -0.96
N VAL A 72 -3.29 -1.51 -1.50
CA VAL A 72 -3.18 -0.26 -2.30
C VAL A 72 -2.57 0.86 -1.47
N ARG A 73 -2.97 1.00 -0.20
CA ARG A 73 -2.43 2.03 0.69
C ARG A 73 -0.94 1.82 0.97
N LEU A 74 -0.53 0.60 1.30
CA LEU A 74 0.88 0.27 1.52
C LEU A 74 1.72 0.52 0.26
N ALA A 75 1.24 0.06 -0.90
CA ALA A 75 1.93 0.28 -2.17
C ALA A 75 2.07 1.78 -2.50
N ALA A 76 1.04 2.59 -2.24
CA ALA A 76 1.09 4.03 -2.43
C ALA A 76 2.15 4.69 -1.53
N TRP A 77 2.30 4.25 -0.28
CA TRP A 77 3.32 4.78 0.63
C TRP A 77 4.74 4.43 0.22
N LEU A 78 4.94 3.25 -0.37
CA LEU A 78 6.25 2.86 -0.91
C LEU A 78 6.57 3.56 -2.24
N SER A 79 5.54 4.00 -2.97
CA SER A 79 5.69 4.64 -4.29
C SER A 79 5.86 6.16 -4.25
N ALA A 80 5.64 6.80 -3.10
CA ALA A 80 5.78 8.25 -2.97
C ALA A 80 6.26 8.65 -1.57
N PRO A 81 7.20 9.61 -1.48
CA PRO A 81 7.64 10.12 -0.18
C PRO A 81 6.51 10.89 0.51
N ALA A 82 6.40 10.75 1.82
CA ALA A 82 5.51 11.56 2.64
C ALA A 82 6.22 12.82 3.17
N GLU A 83 5.43 13.81 3.54
CA GLU A 83 5.93 15.00 4.26
C GLU A 83 6.47 14.63 5.64
N ALA A 84 7.46 15.38 6.15
CA ALA A 84 8.15 15.05 7.39
C ALA A 84 7.21 14.87 8.59
N ALA A 85 6.19 15.72 8.72
CA ALA A 85 5.20 15.62 9.79
C ALA A 85 4.37 14.34 9.70
N GLU A 86 4.01 13.91 8.48
CA GLU A 86 3.29 12.66 8.25
C GLU A 86 4.17 11.45 8.56
N VAL A 87 5.45 11.46 8.18
CA VAL A 87 6.42 10.40 8.52
C VAL A 87 6.53 10.24 10.02
N ALA A 88 6.75 11.34 10.76
CA ALA A 88 6.85 11.33 12.22
C ALA A 88 5.58 10.76 12.87
N SER A 89 4.42 11.16 12.35
CA SER A 89 3.10 10.70 12.78
C SER A 89 2.91 9.19 12.52
N ARG A 90 3.35 8.68 11.35
CA ARG A 90 3.32 7.24 11.06
C ARG A 90 4.26 6.45 11.95
N GLN A 91 5.46 6.96 12.21
CA GLN A 91 6.41 6.32 13.13
C GLN A 91 5.86 6.19 14.55
N GLU A 92 5.13 7.21 15.06
CA GLU A 92 4.44 7.13 16.35
C GLU A 92 3.48 5.93 16.36
N ALA A 93 2.62 5.83 15.34
CA ALA A 93 1.65 4.76 15.23
C ALA A 93 2.31 3.38 15.07
N VAL A 94 3.38 3.28 14.26
CA VAL A 94 4.14 2.04 14.04
C VAL A 94 4.77 1.56 15.36
N ARG A 95 5.38 2.45 16.15
CA ARG A 95 5.95 2.10 17.46
C ARG A 95 4.89 1.58 18.43
N GLU A 96 3.70 2.15 18.43
CA GLU A 96 2.59 1.69 19.27
C GLU A 96 2.03 0.34 18.81
N LEU A 97 1.96 0.11 17.49
CA LEU A 97 1.43 -1.12 16.91
C LEU A 97 2.42 -2.29 16.93
N ALA A 98 3.73 -2.03 16.94
CA ALA A 98 4.76 -3.08 16.86
C ALA A 98 4.63 -4.13 17.97
N PRO A 99 4.45 -3.80 19.26
CA PRO A 99 4.30 -4.79 20.34
C PRO A 99 2.93 -5.49 20.35
N ARG A 100 1.92 -5.00 19.59
CA ARG A 100 0.54 -5.51 19.60
C ARG A 100 0.36 -6.67 18.62
N LEU A 101 1.15 -7.72 18.73
CA LEU A 101 1.17 -8.86 17.81
C LEU A 101 -0.20 -9.52 17.67
N ASP A 102 -0.88 -9.82 18.78
CA ASP A 102 -2.19 -10.48 18.76
C ASP A 102 -3.24 -9.66 18.00
N PHE A 103 -3.24 -8.34 18.21
CA PHE A 103 -4.14 -7.43 17.48
C PHE A 103 -3.85 -7.46 15.98
N ARG A 104 -2.57 -7.31 15.57
CA ARG A 104 -2.18 -7.33 14.14
C ARG A 104 -2.58 -8.64 13.48
N GLN A 105 -2.32 -9.79 14.13
CA GLN A 105 -2.72 -11.10 13.62
C GLN A 105 -4.24 -11.25 13.48
N GLN A 106 -5.02 -10.74 14.45
CA GLN A 106 -6.48 -10.74 14.38
C GLN A 106 -7.00 -9.86 13.23
N LEU A 107 -6.38 -8.69 13.01
CA LEU A 107 -6.73 -7.78 11.93
C LEU A 107 -6.45 -8.42 10.56
N ILE A 108 -5.26 -9.02 10.37
CA ILE A 108 -4.89 -9.74 9.15
C ILE A 108 -5.86 -10.90 8.88
N ALA A 109 -6.16 -11.71 9.88
CA ALA A 109 -7.05 -12.85 9.73
C ALA A 109 -8.47 -12.42 9.33
N ALA A 110 -9.01 -11.39 9.98
CA ALA A 110 -10.34 -10.86 9.68
C ALA A 110 -10.40 -10.22 8.29
N GLY A 111 -9.37 -9.46 7.89
CA GLY A 111 -9.28 -8.87 6.56
C GLY A 111 -9.10 -9.91 5.46
N THR A 112 -8.29 -10.95 5.72
CA THR A 112 -8.10 -12.08 4.78
C THR A 112 -9.40 -12.85 4.57
N GLU A 113 -10.23 -13.01 5.60
CA GLU A 113 -11.55 -13.64 5.48
C GLU A 113 -12.44 -12.89 4.48
N VAL A 114 -12.38 -11.55 4.50
CA VAL A 114 -13.10 -10.70 3.54
C VAL A 114 -12.56 -10.86 2.13
N THR A 115 -11.25 -10.87 1.97
CA THR A 115 -10.57 -10.96 0.65
C THR A 115 -10.75 -12.33 0.00
N VAL A 116 -10.63 -13.42 0.76
CA VAL A 116 -10.86 -14.80 0.26
C VAL A 116 -12.29 -14.98 -0.23
N ALA A 117 -13.23 -14.27 0.37
CA ALA A 117 -14.62 -14.26 -0.09
C ALA A 117 -14.87 -13.34 -1.31
N HIS A 118 -13.83 -12.74 -1.90
CA HIS A 118 -13.89 -11.81 -3.03
C HIS A 118 -14.85 -10.63 -2.78
N MET A 119 -14.84 -10.10 -1.56
CA MET A 119 -15.74 -9.04 -1.14
C MET A 119 -15.15 -7.67 -1.47
N ASP A 120 -15.80 -6.96 -2.38
CA ASP A 120 -15.44 -5.60 -2.77
C ASP A 120 -16.36 -4.59 -2.04
N PRO A 121 -15.83 -3.66 -1.23
CA PRO A 121 -16.63 -2.60 -0.64
C PRO A 121 -16.99 -1.48 -1.63
N GLY A 122 -16.43 -1.49 -2.84
CA GLY A 122 -16.64 -0.45 -3.86
C GLY A 122 -18.11 -0.15 -4.14
N PRO A 123 -18.99 -1.13 -4.41
CA PRO A 123 -20.41 -0.90 -4.64
C PRO A 123 -21.12 -0.23 -3.44
N LEU A 124 -20.79 -0.61 -2.21
CA LEU A 124 -21.33 0.08 -1.03
C LEU A 124 -20.87 1.53 -0.96
N ARG A 125 -19.58 1.76 -1.10
CA ARG A 125 -19.00 3.12 -1.06
C ARG A 125 -19.66 4.01 -2.11
N ALA A 126 -19.78 3.51 -3.34
CA ALA A 126 -20.42 4.22 -4.44
C ALA A 126 -21.91 4.54 -4.17
N TRP A 127 -22.66 3.59 -3.59
CA TRP A 127 -24.05 3.81 -3.21
C TRP A 127 -24.16 4.76 -2.01
N ALA A 128 -23.32 4.59 -1.00
CA ALA A 128 -23.36 5.38 0.23
C ALA A 128 -23.08 6.87 -0.04
N SER A 129 -22.13 7.17 -0.91
CA SER A 129 -21.79 8.54 -1.36
C SER A 129 -22.67 9.06 -2.51
N GLY A 130 -23.48 8.16 -3.11
CA GLY A 130 -24.35 8.48 -4.26
C GLY A 130 -25.62 9.27 -3.91
N PRO A 131 -26.41 9.64 -4.93
CA PRO A 131 -27.65 10.37 -4.74
C PRO A 131 -28.76 9.49 -4.13
N ASP A 132 -29.78 10.15 -3.56
CA ASP A 132 -31.02 9.49 -3.09
C ASP A 132 -31.81 8.91 -4.28
N LEU A 133 -31.77 7.58 -4.42
CA LEU A 133 -32.43 6.86 -5.50
C LEU A 133 -33.97 6.84 -5.35
N LEU A 134 -34.50 7.06 -4.14
CA LEU A 134 -35.93 7.06 -3.86
C LEU A 134 -36.53 8.47 -3.83
N ARG A 135 -35.76 9.50 -4.21
CA ARG A 135 -36.23 10.92 -4.19
C ARG A 135 -37.55 11.11 -4.94
N GLY A 136 -37.73 10.45 -6.09
CA GLY A 136 -38.91 10.55 -6.93
C GLY A 136 -40.18 9.90 -6.35
N ILE A 137 -40.03 9.04 -5.34
CA ILE A 137 -41.12 8.29 -4.71
C ILE A 137 -41.28 8.59 -3.20
N ARG A 138 -40.75 9.73 -2.72
CA ARG A 138 -40.85 10.12 -1.29
C ARG A 138 -42.30 10.18 -0.76
N TRP A 139 -43.24 10.43 -1.65
CA TRP A 139 -44.69 10.39 -1.33
C TRP A 139 -45.13 9.02 -0.81
N ALA A 140 -44.50 7.91 -1.20
CA ALA A 140 -44.83 6.55 -0.78
C ALA A 140 -44.24 6.19 0.59
N ARG A 141 -43.43 7.04 1.21
CA ARG A 141 -42.67 6.74 2.44
C ARG A 141 -43.53 6.25 3.63
N TRP A 142 -44.73 6.84 3.77
CA TRP A 142 -45.58 6.54 4.89
C TRP A 142 -46.64 5.49 4.58
N LEU A 143 -46.86 5.17 3.29
CA LEU A 143 -47.92 4.25 2.86
C LEU A 143 -47.81 2.84 3.44
N PRO A 144 -46.61 2.22 3.62
CA PRO A 144 -46.48 0.92 4.26
C PRO A 144 -46.98 0.89 5.71
N PHE A 145 -47.02 2.01 6.40
CA PHE A 145 -47.45 2.12 7.80
C PHE A 145 -48.93 2.45 7.93
N VAL A 146 -49.60 2.88 6.85
CA VAL A 146 -51.01 3.29 6.86
C VAL A 146 -51.87 2.28 6.09
N LEU A 147 -51.58 2.01 4.83
CA LEU A 147 -52.43 1.21 3.96
C LEU A 147 -52.58 -0.25 4.43
N PRO A 148 -51.51 -1.02 4.72
CA PRO A 148 -51.62 -2.39 5.17
C PRO A 148 -52.41 -2.56 6.46
N PRO A 149 -52.17 -1.81 7.56
CA PRO A 149 -52.98 -1.92 8.77
C PRO A 149 -54.44 -1.64 8.53
N VAL A 150 -54.79 -0.61 7.74
CA VAL A 150 -56.19 -0.26 7.41
C VAL A 150 -56.83 -1.39 6.59
N THR A 151 -56.12 -1.89 5.56
CA THR A 151 -56.66 -3.00 4.74
C THR A 151 -56.91 -4.26 5.56
N LEU A 152 -55.95 -4.65 6.42
CA LEU A 152 -56.06 -5.82 7.29
C LEU A 152 -57.17 -5.65 8.32
N SER A 153 -57.36 -4.44 8.87
CA SER A 153 -58.45 -4.14 9.81
C SER A 153 -59.81 -4.25 9.12
N LEU A 154 -59.98 -3.69 7.95
CA LEU A 154 -61.22 -3.81 7.17
C LEU A 154 -61.52 -5.25 6.76
N TRP A 155 -60.49 -6.01 6.38
CA TRP A 155 -60.66 -7.44 6.10
C TRP A 155 -61.12 -8.21 7.34
N ALA A 156 -60.54 -7.96 8.51
CA ALA A 156 -60.93 -8.63 9.77
C ALA A 156 -62.36 -8.25 10.17
N LEU A 157 -62.76 -6.96 10.09
CA LEU A 157 -64.11 -6.50 10.37
C LEU A 157 -65.14 -7.05 9.37
N GLY A 158 -64.76 -7.14 8.09
CA GLY A 158 -65.59 -7.78 7.05
C GLY A 158 -65.85 -9.26 7.33
N ARG A 159 -64.83 -9.99 7.84
CA ARG A 159 -64.97 -11.40 8.28
C ARG A 159 -65.96 -11.56 9.45
N GLN A 160 -66.06 -10.54 10.30
CA GLN A 160 -66.99 -10.51 11.44
C GLN A 160 -68.40 -9.99 11.07
N GLY A 161 -68.61 -9.60 9.79
CA GLY A 161 -69.89 -9.04 9.33
C GLY A 161 -70.15 -7.59 9.78
N LEU A 162 -69.17 -6.91 10.38
CA LEU A 162 -69.33 -5.54 10.90
C LEU A 162 -69.24 -4.48 9.81
N VAL A 163 -68.60 -4.78 8.69
CA VAL A 163 -68.48 -3.90 7.50
C VAL A 163 -68.64 -4.73 6.22
N PRO A 164 -69.09 -4.12 5.10
CA PRO A 164 -69.16 -4.81 3.81
C PRO A 164 -67.80 -5.35 3.36
N ALA A 165 -67.74 -6.65 3.00
CA ALA A 165 -66.49 -7.31 2.63
C ALA A 165 -65.80 -6.72 1.42
N TRP A 166 -66.49 -6.01 0.52
CA TRP A 166 -65.88 -5.37 -0.64
C TRP A 166 -64.99 -4.15 -0.32
N LEU A 167 -65.11 -3.54 0.89
CA LEU A 167 -64.38 -2.32 1.27
C LEU A 167 -62.87 -2.46 1.27
N TYR A 168 -62.29 -3.64 1.52
CA TYR A 168 -60.84 -3.84 1.45
C TYR A 168 -60.32 -4.00 0.04
N GLY A 169 -61.18 -4.35 -0.95
CA GLY A 169 -60.76 -4.57 -2.36
C GLY A 169 -60.12 -3.35 -3.03
N PRO A 170 -60.75 -2.14 -2.98
CA PRO A 170 -60.15 -0.91 -3.49
C PRO A 170 -58.81 -0.56 -2.84
N LEU A 171 -58.61 -0.86 -1.56
CA LEU A 171 -57.33 -0.64 -0.88
C LEU A 171 -56.24 -1.59 -1.36
N LEU A 172 -56.57 -2.86 -1.63
CA LEU A 172 -55.62 -3.81 -2.24
C LEU A 172 -55.24 -3.36 -3.65
N LEU A 173 -56.17 -2.84 -4.46
CA LEU A 173 -55.89 -2.27 -5.77
C LEU A 173 -54.97 -1.03 -5.66
N LEU A 174 -55.22 -0.17 -4.67
CA LEU A 174 -54.36 0.96 -4.37
C LEU A 174 -52.95 0.49 -3.97
N GLN A 175 -52.82 -0.52 -3.10
CA GLN A 175 -51.55 -1.10 -2.72
C GLN A 175 -50.80 -1.70 -3.92
N LEU A 176 -51.49 -2.38 -4.83
CA LEU A 176 -50.93 -2.87 -6.08
C LEU A 176 -50.43 -1.73 -6.96
N GLY A 177 -51.23 -0.64 -7.08
CA GLY A 177 -50.84 0.57 -7.81
C GLY A 177 -49.55 1.21 -7.24
N VAL A 178 -49.46 1.31 -5.91
CA VAL A 178 -48.24 1.80 -5.23
C VAL A 178 -47.06 0.88 -5.49
N ALA A 179 -47.22 -0.44 -5.36
CA ALA A 179 -46.15 -1.41 -5.61
C ALA A 179 -45.62 -1.33 -7.05
N VAL A 180 -46.52 -1.17 -8.05
CA VAL A 180 -46.16 -1.00 -9.45
C VAL A 180 -45.46 0.35 -9.68
N ALA A 181 -46.00 1.45 -9.15
CA ALA A 181 -45.43 2.78 -9.34
C ALA A 181 -44.02 2.93 -8.73
N THR A 182 -43.76 2.25 -7.60
CA THR A 182 -42.47 2.30 -6.88
C THR A 182 -41.46 1.26 -7.36
N ARG A 183 -41.86 0.30 -8.23
CA ARG A 183 -41.03 -0.82 -8.63
C ARG A 183 -39.69 -0.41 -9.27
N ARG A 184 -39.68 0.54 -10.21
CA ARG A 184 -38.47 0.95 -10.94
C ARG A 184 -37.37 1.48 -10.02
N PRO A 185 -37.61 2.51 -9.17
CA PRO A 185 -36.57 3.03 -8.28
C PRO A 185 -36.13 2.00 -7.23
N LEU A 186 -37.02 1.13 -6.74
CA LEU A 186 -36.66 0.07 -5.81
C LEU A 186 -35.77 -0.99 -6.46
N VAL A 187 -36.03 -1.37 -7.71
CA VAL A 187 -35.14 -2.27 -8.47
C VAL A 187 -33.77 -1.63 -8.68
N ALA A 188 -33.69 -0.34 -9.01
CA ALA A 188 -32.44 0.39 -9.15
C ALA A 188 -31.64 0.42 -7.83
N LEU A 189 -32.32 0.68 -6.70
CA LEU A 189 -31.71 0.62 -5.36
C LEU A 189 -31.11 -0.75 -5.08
N HIS A 190 -31.89 -1.80 -5.29
CA HIS A 190 -31.40 -3.17 -5.06
C HIS A 190 -30.23 -3.54 -5.98
N ALA A 191 -30.28 -3.15 -7.24
CA ALA A 191 -29.18 -3.39 -8.17
C ALA A 191 -27.89 -2.69 -7.76
N ALA A 192 -27.97 -1.48 -7.17
CA ALA A 192 -26.83 -0.74 -6.66
C ALA A 192 -26.19 -1.41 -5.42
N ILE A 193 -26.99 -2.09 -4.58
CA ILE A 193 -26.54 -2.66 -3.30
C ILE A 193 -26.20 -4.15 -3.41
N SER A 194 -26.88 -4.93 -4.28
CA SER A 194 -26.76 -6.39 -4.38
C SER A 194 -25.33 -6.92 -4.55
N PRO A 195 -24.42 -6.28 -5.31
CA PRO A 195 -23.05 -6.78 -5.45
C PRO A 195 -22.26 -6.82 -4.12
N GLY A 196 -22.68 -6.04 -3.13
CA GLY A 196 -21.98 -5.91 -1.85
C GLY A 196 -22.65 -6.66 -0.67
N GLU A 197 -23.75 -7.35 -0.86
CA GLU A 197 -24.59 -7.86 0.22
C GLU A 197 -23.88 -8.77 1.22
N GLN A 198 -23.15 -9.77 0.76
CA GLN A 198 -22.40 -10.68 1.64
C GLN A 198 -21.13 -10.02 2.22
N ALA A 199 -20.61 -8.98 1.54
CA ALA A 199 -19.43 -8.25 1.99
C ALA A 199 -19.67 -7.61 3.36
N PHE A 200 -20.84 -7.00 3.58
CA PHE A 200 -21.12 -6.22 4.77
C PHE A 200 -21.16 -7.02 6.06
N GLN A 201 -21.68 -8.24 6.01
CA GLN A 201 -21.73 -9.12 7.18
C GLN A 201 -20.31 -9.51 7.64
N ARG A 202 -19.34 -9.54 6.72
CA ARG A 202 -17.96 -9.93 7.03
C ARG A 202 -17.06 -8.77 7.41
N PHE A 203 -17.33 -7.54 6.97
CA PHE A 203 -16.61 -6.36 7.44
C PHE A 203 -16.96 -5.98 8.89
N GLY A 204 -18.15 -6.32 9.39
CA GLY A 204 -18.55 -6.05 10.76
C GLY A 204 -17.55 -6.58 11.81
N PRO A 205 -17.15 -7.86 11.77
CA PRO A 205 -16.14 -8.42 12.67
C PRO A 205 -14.77 -7.75 12.57
N LEU A 206 -14.36 -7.30 11.37
CA LEU A 206 -13.11 -6.59 11.13
C LEU A 206 -13.10 -5.24 11.86
N PHE A 207 -14.16 -4.43 11.68
CA PHE A 207 -14.31 -3.18 12.42
C PHE A 207 -14.45 -3.42 13.93
N ALA A 208 -15.17 -4.45 14.35
CA ALA A 208 -15.30 -4.79 15.77
C ALA A 208 -13.96 -5.12 16.43
N ALA A 209 -13.04 -5.76 15.70
CA ALA A 209 -11.68 -6.03 16.19
C ALA A 209 -10.89 -4.74 16.42
N VAL A 210 -11.07 -3.72 15.58
CA VAL A 210 -10.44 -2.39 15.72
C VAL A 210 -11.10 -1.62 16.88
N GLU A 211 -12.43 -1.60 16.92
CA GLU A 211 -13.22 -0.90 17.95
C GLU A 211 -12.99 -1.42 19.38
N ALA A 212 -12.54 -2.66 19.51
CA ALA A 212 -12.22 -3.28 20.80
C ALA A 212 -10.87 -2.83 21.37
N GLN A 213 -10.05 -2.11 20.58
CA GLN A 213 -8.74 -1.66 21.01
C GLN A 213 -8.78 -0.23 21.55
N ALA A 214 -7.95 0.03 22.56
CA ALA A 214 -7.64 1.37 23.02
C ALA A 214 -6.23 1.74 22.56
N PHE A 215 -6.09 2.90 21.93
CA PHE A 215 -4.83 3.44 21.45
C PHE A 215 -4.50 4.73 22.19
N GLU A 216 -3.20 4.91 22.52
CA GLU A 216 -2.71 6.04 23.30
C GLU A 216 -2.13 7.14 22.41
N GLY A 217 -1.49 6.76 21.31
CA GLY A 217 -0.86 7.67 20.35
C GLY A 217 -1.85 8.62 19.68
N ALA A 218 -1.44 9.87 19.50
CA ALA A 218 -2.27 10.90 18.90
C ALA A 218 -2.69 10.53 17.47
N ARG A 219 -1.76 9.93 16.70
CA ARG A 219 -2.03 9.48 15.32
C ARG A 219 -3.14 8.45 15.26
N LEU A 220 -3.03 7.37 16.02
CA LEU A 220 -4.04 6.30 15.99
C LEU A 220 -5.39 6.77 16.52
N ARG A 221 -5.42 7.61 17.55
CA ARG A 221 -6.67 8.21 18.03
C ARG A 221 -7.33 9.08 16.97
N THR A 222 -6.57 9.91 16.27
CA THR A 222 -7.10 10.78 15.20
C THR A 222 -7.57 9.95 14.01
N LEU A 223 -6.76 8.97 13.56
CA LEU A 223 -7.09 8.08 12.46
C LEU A 223 -8.37 7.29 12.73
N LEU A 224 -8.54 6.80 13.95
CA LEU A 224 -9.65 5.94 14.34
C LEU A 224 -10.83 6.71 14.94
N GLN A 225 -10.75 8.04 15.02
CA GLN A 225 -11.87 8.89 15.47
C GLN A 225 -13.18 8.59 14.72
N PRO A 226 -13.21 8.40 13.38
CA PRO A 226 -14.43 8.03 12.68
C PRO A 226 -15.02 6.69 13.12
N LEU A 227 -14.20 5.79 13.67
CA LEU A 227 -14.63 4.47 14.16
C LEU A 227 -15.11 4.49 15.61
N GLY A 228 -14.72 5.50 16.38
CA GLY A 228 -15.03 5.65 17.82
C GLY A 228 -16.21 6.58 18.13
N GLY A 229 -16.93 7.07 17.12
CA GLY A 229 -18.06 8.00 17.26
C GLY A 229 -19.28 7.40 17.99
N THR A 230 -20.37 8.18 18.05
CA THR A 230 -21.67 7.74 18.64
C THR A 230 -22.25 6.51 17.94
N VAL A 231 -21.85 6.30 16.68
CA VAL A 231 -22.23 5.12 15.89
C VAL A 231 -20.97 4.35 15.50
N ARG A 232 -20.83 3.16 16.05
CA ARG A 232 -19.72 2.26 15.71
C ARG A 232 -19.97 1.63 14.34
N PRO A 233 -18.98 1.61 13.42
CA PRO A 233 -19.08 0.97 12.10
C PRO A 233 -19.56 -0.48 12.15
N SER A 234 -19.07 -1.30 13.10
CA SER A 234 -19.50 -2.68 13.26
C SER A 234 -21.02 -2.79 13.49
N GLY A 235 -21.59 -1.93 14.36
CA GLY A 235 -23.01 -1.86 14.63
C GLY A 235 -23.82 -1.31 13.45
N ALA A 236 -23.32 -0.29 12.77
CA ALA A 236 -23.97 0.29 11.59
C ALA A 236 -24.05 -0.72 10.44
N LEU A 237 -22.93 -1.42 10.14
CA LEU A 237 -22.88 -2.46 9.11
C LEU A 237 -23.72 -3.69 9.49
N GLY A 238 -23.77 -4.06 10.77
CA GLY A 238 -24.66 -5.11 11.27
C GLY A 238 -26.14 -4.79 11.04
N ARG A 239 -26.57 -3.54 11.34
CA ARG A 239 -27.93 -3.06 11.04
C ARG A 239 -28.22 -3.03 9.55
N PHE A 240 -27.24 -2.60 8.75
CA PHE A 240 -27.38 -2.61 7.30
C PHE A 240 -27.55 -4.03 6.75
N GLY A 241 -26.76 -5.00 7.20
CA GLY A 241 -26.92 -6.41 6.84
C GLY A 241 -28.31 -6.97 7.23
N THR A 242 -28.85 -6.58 8.39
CA THR A 242 -30.22 -6.94 8.79
C THR A 242 -31.26 -6.33 7.85
N LEU A 243 -31.12 -5.05 7.48
CA LEU A 243 -32.04 -4.39 6.53
C LEU A 243 -31.98 -5.04 5.14
N LEU A 244 -30.80 -5.45 4.70
CA LEU A 244 -30.64 -6.18 3.43
C LEU A 244 -31.32 -7.55 3.47
N SER A 245 -31.11 -8.34 4.53
CA SER A 245 -31.75 -9.65 4.65
C SER A 245 -33.28 -9.54 4.71
N LEU A 246 -33.81 -8.48 5.32
CA LEU A 246 -35.24 -8.16 5.26
C LEU A 246 -35.70 -7.79 3.84
N ALA A 247 -34.90 -7.05 3.08
CA ALA A 247 -35.22 -6.70 1.71
C ALA A 247 -35.17 -7.91 0.75
N GLU A 248 -34.40 -8.97 1.08
CA GLU A 248 -34.32 -10.20 0.28
C GLU A 248 -35.51 -11.15 0.44
N VAL A 249 -36.37 -10.96 1.44
CA VAL A 249 -37.62 -11.74 1.59
C VAL A 249 -38.44 -11.72 0.29
N ARG A 250 -38.33 -10.66 -0.50
CA ARG A 250 -38.95 -10.54 -1.82
C ARG A 250 -38.55 -11.66 -2.81
N ARG A 251 -37.33 -12.26 -2.66
CA ARG A 251 -36.85 -13.33 -3.54
C ARG A 251 -37.49 -14.70 -3.26
N ASN A 252 -38.15 -14.83 -2.12
CA ASN A 252 -38.87 -16.03 -1.76
C ASN A 252 -40.22 -16.13 -2.52
N GLN A 253 -40.77 -17.34 -2.64
CA GLN A 253 -42.04 -17.59 -3.32
C GLN A 253 -43.20 -16.75 -2.75
N LEU A 254 -43.14 -16.40 -1.45
CA LEU A 254 -44.14 -15.55 -0.76
C LEU A 254 -43.89 -14.05 -0.94
N GLY A 255 -42.75 -13.65 -1.53
CA GLY A 255 -42.36 -12.25 -1.69
C GLY A 255 -43.39 -11.36 -2.38
N PRO A 256 -43.97 -11.75 -3.54
CA PRO A 256 -44.98 -10.94 -4.22
C PRO A 256 -46.24 -10.75 -3.39
N ALA A 257 -46.70 -11.77 -2.64
CA ALA A 257 -47.87 -11.69 -1.76
C ALA A 257 -47.58 -10.76 -0.56
N LEU A 258 -46.40 -10.88 0.07
CA LEU A 258 -46.00 -10.00 1.16
C LEU A 258 -45.85 -8.55 0.71
N ASN A 259 -45.33 -8.34 -0.50
CA ASN A 259 -45.20 -6.98 -1.04
C ASN A 259 -46.56 -6.36 -1.37
N LEU A 260 -47.50 -7.15 -1.89
CA LEU A 260 -48.88 -6.68 -2.13
C LEU A 260 -49.59 -6.33 -0.82
N LEU A 261 -49.48 -7.21 0.19
CA LEU A 261 -50.20 -7.05 1.44
C LEU A 261 -49.57 -6.03 2.39
N LEU A 262 -48.26 -5.89 2.41
CA LEU A 262 -47.51 -5.11 3.40
C LEU A 262 -46.71 -3.94 2.80
N LEU A 263 -46.67 -3.77 1.48
CA LEU A 263 -45.77 -2.82 0.79
C LEU A 263 -44.33 -2.98 1.29
N TRP A 264 -43.91 -4.22 1.48
CA TRP A 264 -42.64 -4.59 2.12
C TRP A 264 -41.40 -4.00 1.44
N ASP A 265 -41.34 -4.05 0.12
CA ASP A 265 -40.20 -3.48 -0.66
C ASP A 265 -40.08 -1.98 -0.46
N VAL A 266 -41.19 -1.28 -0.33
CA VAL A 266 -41.24 0.17 -0.07
C VAL A 266 -40.67 0.47 1.31
N ALA A 267 -41.15 -0.26 2.33
CA ALA A 267 -40.67 -0.09 3.71
C ALA A 267 -39.18 -0.38 3.84
N ALA A 268 -38.71 -1.49 3.27
CA ALA A 268 -37.30 -1.88 3.29
C ALA A 268 -36.40 -0.88 2.51
N GLY A 269 -36.86 -0.43 1.33
CA GLY A 269 -36.13 0.56 0.53
C GLY A 269 -35.93 1.87 1.28
N PHE A 270 -36.98 2.41 1.91
CA PHE A 270 -36.85 3.64 2.72
C PHE A 270 -36.03 3.43 3.99
N ALA A 271 -36.00 2.23 4.57
CA ALA A 271 -35.14 1.93 5.70
C ALA A 271 -33.66 1.93 5.29
N LEU A 272 -33.33 1.38 4.12
CA LEU A 272 -31.98 1.44 3.54
C LEU A 272 -31.56 2.87 3.22
N GLU A 273 -32.42 3.67 2.59
CA GLU A 273 -32.13 5.10 2.31
C GLU A 273 -31.98 5.92 3.61
N ARG A 274 -32.69 5.60 4.66
CA ARG A 274 -32.50 6.24 5.98
C ARG A 274 -31.12 5.89 6.55
N TRP A 275 -30.72 4.63 6.43
CA TRP A 275 -29.37 4.20 6.82
C TRP A 275 -28.31 4.96 6.02
N ARG A 276 -28.46 5.05 4.68
CA ARG A 276 -27.56 5.81 3.81
C ARG A 276 -27.46 7.28 4.22
N ALA A 277 -28.59 7.92 4.45
CA ALA A 277 -28.62 9.33 4.87
C ALA A 277 -27.92 9.57 6.22
N ALA A 278 -27.96 8.58 7.12
CA ALA A 278 -27.34 8.67 8.45
C ALA A 278 -25.84 8.35 8.44
N HIS A 279 -25.41 7.41 7.61
CA HIS A 279 -24.05 6.85 7.66
C HIS A 279 -23.24 7.02 6.38
N GLY A 280 -23.88 7.30 5.26
CA GLY A 280 -23.23 7.39 3.94
C GLY A 280 -21.97 8.27 3.92
N PRO A 281 -22.01 9.50 4.48
CA PRO A 281 -20.85 10.39 4.51
C PRO A 281 -19.64 9.84 5.30
N GLU A 282 -19.88 8.91 6.21
CA GLU A 282 -18.84 8.33 7.06
C GLU A 282 -18.24 7.03 6.49
N VAL A 283 -18.96 6.35 5.59
CA VAL A 283 -18.54 5.04 5.04
C VAL A 283 -17.15 5.11 4.42
N ASP A 284 -16.87 6.10 3.58
CA ASP A 284 -15.56 6.25 2.95
C ASP A 284 -14.45 6.44 3.99
N ARG A 285 -14.71 7.25 5.03
CA ARG A 285 -13.76 7.49 6.11
C ARG A 285 -13.46 6.23 6.91
N TRP A 286 -14.47 5.36 7.12
CA TRP A 286 -14.26 4.08 7.82
C TRP A 286 -13.31 3.17 7.06
N PHE A 287 -13.54 3.01 5.76
CA PHE A 287 -12.70 2.14 4.93
C PHE A 287 -11.30 2.73 4.69
N ASP A 288 -11.19 4.05 4.58
CA ASP A 288 -9.89 4.70 4.43
C ASP A 288 -9.06 4.59 5.72
N ALA A 289 -9.68 4.77 6.89
CA ALA A 289 -9.03 4.57 8.18
C ALA A 289 -8.57 3.11 8.38
N LEU A 290 -9.39 2.14 7.96
CA LEU A 290 -9.03 0.73 8.00
C LEU A 290 -7.83 0.42 7.09
N ALA A 291 -7.85 0.89 5.84
CA ALA A 291 -6.77 0.68 4.88
C ALA A 291 -5.44 1.27 5.37
N GLU A 292 -5.49 2.45 6.00
CA GLU A 292 -4.33 3.08 6.59
C GLU A 292 -3.81 2.33 7.81
N LEU A 293 -4.71 1.85 8.69
CA LEU A 293 -4.34 1.01 9.83
C LEU A 293 -3.64 -0.28 9.40
N GLU A 294 -4.12 -0.94 8.33
CA GLU A 294 -3.49 -2.14 7.78
C GLU A 294 -2.08 -1.85 7.23
N ALA A 295 -1.89 -0.72 6.55
CA ALA A 295 -0.57 -0.30 6.07
C ALA A 295 0.38 0.01 7.23
N LEU A 296 -0.09 0.67 8.31
CA LEU A 296 0.67 0.89 9.54
C LEU A 296 1.04 -0.44 10.22
N CYS A 297 0.11 -1.41 10.25
CA CYS A 297 0.37 -2.74 10.79
C CYS A 297 1.45 -3.49 9.99
N SER A 298 1.51 -3.30 8.68
CA SER A 298 2.57 -3.89 7.84
C SER A 298 3.96 -3.33 8.19
N LEU A 299 4.08 -2.02 8.38
CA LEU A 299 5.32 -1.40 8.87
C LEU A 299 5.65 -1.82 10.32
N ALA A 300 4.63 -1.94 11.16
CA ALA A 300 4.77 -2.40 12.54
C ALA A 300 5.21 -3.88 12.63
N GLY A 301 4.84 -4.70 11.64
CA GLY A 301 5.34 -6.06 11.47
C GLY A 301 6.85 -6.10 11.32
N LEU A 302 7.40 -5.26 10.45
CA LEU A 302 8.85 -5.15 10.28
C LEU A 302 9.53 -4.65 11.57
N ALA A 303 8.97 -3.64 12.24
CA ALA A 303 9.51 -3.13 13.50
C ALA A 303 9.53 -4.18 14.62
N HIS A 304 8.53 -5.06 14.65
CA HIS A 304 8.45 -6.18 15.58
C HIS A 304 9.47 -7.28 15.26
N ASP A 305 9.59 -7.64 13.97
CA ASP A 305 10.43 -8.74 13.52
C ASP A 305 11.93 -8.37 13.51
N ARG A 306 12.25 -7.08 13.44
CA ARG A 306 13.61 -6.51 13.40
C ARG A 306 13.77 -5.40 14.44
N PRO A 307 13.87 -5.76 15.73
CA PRO A 307 13.98 -4.77 16.81
C PRO A 307 15.30 -3.99 16.81
N ASP A 308 16.29 -4.46 16.07
CA ASP A 308 17.59 -3.82 15.83
C ASP A 308 17.55 -2.73 14.74
N HIS A 309 16.46 -2.65 13.99
CA HIS A 309 16.28 -1.60 12.98
C HIS A 309 15.90 -0.26 13.62
N ALA A 310 16.61 0.81 13.24
CA ALA A 310 16.36 2.14 13.76
C ALA A 310 15.14 2.80 13.12
N PHE A 311 14.43 3.64 13.88
CA PHE A 311 13.51 4.60 13.29
C PHE A 311 14.28 5.84 12.85
N PRO A 312 14.20 6.22 11.57
CA PRO A 312 14.97 7.35 11.05
C PRO A 312 14.49 8.68 11.63
N VAL A 313 15.44 9.61 11.75
CA VAL A 313 15.18 10.99 12.14
C VAL A 313 15.07 11.84 10.88
N LEU A 314 13.95 12.55 10.71
CA LEU A 314 13.82 13.50 9.61
C LEU A 314 14.33 14.86 10.04
N VAL A 315 15.31 15.37 9.29
CA VAL A 315 15.87 16.71 9.47
C VAL A 315 15.25 17.67 8.44
N PRO A 316 14.83 18.88 8.86
CA PRO A 316 14.21 19.85 7.94
C PRO A 316 15.22 20.46 6.96
N GLU A 317 16.48 20.54 7.35
CA GLU A 317 17.57 21.09 6.55
C GLU A 317 18.18 19.99 5.68
N GLY A 318 18.34 20.26 4.40
CA GLY A 318 18.85 19.25 3.48
C GLY A 318 19.49 19.85 2.23
N PRO A 319 19.91 18.96 1.32
CA PRO A 319 19.77 17.49 1.32
C PRO A 319 20.70 16.79 2.31
N CYS A 320 20.15 15.77 2.97
CA CYS A 320 20.87 14.96 3.94
C CYS A 320 20.43 13.49 3.85
N PHE A 321 21.38 12.56 3.80
CA PHE A 321 21.23 11.13 4.05
C PHE A 321 22.49 10.64 4.76
N GLU A 322 22.41 10.51 6.07
CA GLU A 322 23.51 10.06 6.91
C GLU A 322 23.10 8.84 7.71
N ALA A 323 23.78 7.73 7.51
CA ALA A 323 23.47 6.45 8.13
C ALA A 323 24.72 5.81 8.73
N GLU A 324 24.59 5.28 9.94
CA GLU A 324 25.56 4.41 10.57
C GLU A 324 25.11 2.96 10.43
N GLY A 325 26.00 2.10 10.00
CA GLY A 325 25.74 0.67 9.86
C GLY A 325 24.59 0.34 8.91
N LEU A 326 24.50 1.02 7.75
CA LEU A 326 23.46 0.80 6.74
C LEU A 326 23.61 -0.57 6.09
N GLY A 327 22.58 -1.40 6.16
CA GLY A 327 22.49 -2.70 5.52
C GLY A 327 21.43 -2.78 4.42
N HIS A 328 21.51 -3.79 3.58
CA HIS A 328 20.50 -4.04 2.55
C HIS A 328 19.33 -4.84 3.15
N LEU A 329 18.17 -4.24 3.24
CA LEU A 329 16.98 -4.74 3.95
C LEU A 329 16.52 -6.13 3.51
N LEU A 330 16.68 -6.48 2.23
CA LEU A 330 16.22 -7.76 1.66
C LEU A 330 17.25 -8.90 1.79
N LEU A 331 18.40 -8.63 2.40
CA LEU A 331 19.41 -9.66 2.70
C LEU A 331 19.25 -10.12 4.16
N GLU A 332 19.39 -11.44 4.38
CA GLU A 332 19.30 -12.02 5.74
C GLU A 332 20.43 -11.54 6.64
N ARG A 333 21.63 -11.42 6.10
CA ARG A 333 22.84 -11.01 6.81
C ARG A 333 23.61 -9.97 5.98
N PRO A 334 23.14 -8.73 5.95
CA PRO A 334 23.84 -7.68 5.21
C PRO A 334 25.16 -7.32 5.88
N VAL A 335 26.19 -7.08 5.08
CA VAL A 335 27.36 -6.36 5.58
C VAL A 335 27.01 -4.88 5.61
N CYS A 336 27.08 -4.30 6.81
CA CYS A 336 26.69 -2.92 7.02
C CYS A 336 27.84 -1.96 6.75
N ASN A 337 27.53 -0.78 6.21
CA ASN A 337 28.48 0.29 5.91
C ASN A 337 27.92 1.64 6.34
N ASP A 338 28.79 2.57 6.71
CA ASP A 338 28.39 3.94 6.99
C ASP A 338 28.24 4.73 5.69
N VAL A 339 27.20 5.58 5.62
CA VAL A 339 26.90 6.40 4.44
C VAL A 339 26.72 7.85 4.86
N GLN A 340 27.47 8.75 4.23
CA GLN A 340 27.41 10.19 4.48
C GLN A 340 27.23 10.94 3.16
N LEU A 341 26.00 11.34 2.88
CA LEU A 341 25.61 12.11 1.70
C LEU A 341 24.84 13.35 2.18
N SER A 342 25.55 14.39 2.54
CA SER A 342 24.95 15.61 3.07
C SER A 342 25.54 16.89 2.45
N GLY A 343 24.67 17.91 2.40
CA GLY A 343 24.96 19.21 1.77
C GLY A 343 24.80 19.17 0.24
N ARG A 344 24.30 20.28 -0.27
CA ARG A 344 23.97 20.43 -1.72
C ARG A 344 25.15 20.07 -2.62
N GLY A 345 24.89 19.19 -3.58
CA GLY A 345 25.88 18.74 -4.54
C GLY A 345 26.92 17.76 -3.98
N SER A 346 26.62 17.07 -2.88
CA SER A 346 27.46 15.99 -2.35
C SER A 346 27.18 14.69 -3.08
N ALA A 347 28.21 13.98 -3.49
CA ALA A 347 28.06 12.68 -4.15
C ALA A 347 29.20 11.71 -3.87
N TRP A 348 28.90 10.43 -4.03
CA TRP A 348 29.90 9.38 -4.06
C TRP A 348 30.09 8.83 -5.47
N VAL A 349 31.35 8.66 -5.86
CA VAL A 349 31.75 7.82 -6.99
C VAL A 349 32.22 6.49 -6.41
N VAL A 350 31.43 5.45 -6.64
CA VAL A 350 31.67 4.11 -6.08
C VAL A 350 32.37 3.25 -7.11
N THR A 351 33.63 2.88 -6.85
CA THR A 351 34.45 2.05 -7.73
C THR A 351 34.65 0.64 -7.15
N GLY A 352 35.08 -0.29 -7.99
CA GLY A 352 35.33 -1.69 -7.60
C GLY A 352 34.99 -2.66 -8.72
N SER A 353 35.37 -3.93 -8.56
CA SER A 353 35.08 -4.98 -9.54
C SER A 353 33.58 -5.34 -9.59
N ASN A 354 33.19 -6.12 -10.60
CA ASN A 354 31.85 -6.71 -10.63
C ASN A 354 31.68 -7.66 -9.41
N MET A 355 30.47 -7.73 -8.89
CA MET A 355 30.11 -8.51 -7.69
C MET A 355 30.68 -7.98 -6.36
N SER A 356 31.44 -6.86 -6.34
CA SER A 356 32.02 -6.31 -5.10
C SER A 356 31.01 -5.66 -4.15
N GLY A 357 29.76 -5.43 -4.59
CA GLY A 357 28.70 -4.85 -3.75
C GLY A 357 28.26 -3.43 -4.12
N LYS A 358 28.77 -2.80 -5.18
CA LYS A 358 28.43 -1.43 -5.61
C LYS A 358 26.92 -1.21 -5.76
N THR A 359 26.29 -2.00 -6.63
CA THR A 359 24.82 -1.95 -6.87
C THR A 359 24.03 -2.25 -5.60
N THR A 360 24.51 -3.19 -4.78
CA THR A 360 23.88 -3.57 -3.51
C THR A 360 23.87 -2.39 -2.52
N LEU A 361 24.97 -1.63 -2.44
CA LEU A 361 25.05 -0.43 -1.61
C LEU A 361 24.07 0.64 -2.07
N LEU A 362 24.05 0.95 -3.37
CA LEU A 362 23.12 1.95 -3.93
C LEU A 362 21.66 1.55 -3.66
N ARG A 363 21.33 0.27 -3.83
CA ARG A 363 20.00 -0.24 -3.49
C ARG A 363 19.70 -0.16 -2.00
N ALA A 364 20.68 -0.45 -1.14
CA ALA A 364 20.51 -0.31 0.31
C ALA A 364 20.15 1.13 0.68
N VAL A 365 20.85 2.12 0.12
CA VAL A 365 20.52 3.54 0.30
C VAL A 365 19.10 3.85 -0.17
N GLY A 366 18.72 3.42 -1.38
CA GLY A 366 17.40 3.68 -1.95
C GLY A 366 16.26 3.03 -1.17
N LEU A 367 16.40 1.74 -0.83
CA LEU A 367 15.37 1.00 -0.07
C LEU A 367 15.14 1.59 1.31
N ASN A 368 16.23 1.93 2.03
CA ASN A 368 16.11 2.54 3.34
C ASN A 368 15.54 3.97 3.28
N ALA A 369 15.86 4.74 2.24
CA ALA A 369 15.24 6.06 2.01
C ALA A 369 13.73 5.93 1.77
N VAL A 370 13.30 4.98 0.90
CA VAL A 370 11.88 4.73 0.64
C VAL A 370 11.14 4.32 1.91
N LEU A 371 11.71 3.40 2.68
CA LEU A 371 11.10 2.90 3.90
C LEU A 371 11.04 3.99 5.00
N ALA A 372 12.09 4.78 5.14
CA ALA A 372 12.15 5.94 6.03
C ALA A 372 11.02 6.94 5.71
N LEU A 373 10.88 7.30 4.44
CA LEU A 373 9.87 8.26 3.98
C LEU A 373 8.44 7.69 3.97
N ALA A 374 8.29 6.35 4.03
CA ALA A 374 7.01 5.70 4.28
C ALA A 374 6.63 5.70 5.78
N GLY A 375 7.58 5.96 6.70
CA GLY A 375 7.38 5.95 8.15
C GLY A 375 7.75 4.64 8.83
N GLY A 376 8.48 3.74 8.13
CA GLY A 376 8.96 2.46 8.67
C GLY A 376 10.34 2.55 9.33
N PRO A 377 10.73 1.50 10.09
CA PRO A 377 12.10 1.35 10.57
C PRO A 377 13.04 0.97 9.42
N VAL A 378 14.32 1.30 9.53
CA VAL A 378 15.35 1.12 8.50
C VAL A 378 16.43 0.15 8.95
N CYS A 379 17.04 -0.56 8.01
CA CYS A 379 18.17 -1.47 8.28
C CYS A 379 19.47 -0.67 8.48
N ALA A 380 19.55 0.00 9.62
CA ALA A 380 20.70 0.79 10.04
C ALA A 380 20.71 0.91 11.56
N ALA A 381 21.88 1.21 12.16
CA ALA A 381 21.99 1.56 13.58
C ALA A 381 21.40 2.95 13.84
N SER A 382 21.63 3.89 12.91
CA SER A 382 21.00 5.22 12.88
C SER A 382 20.83 5.70 11.45
N LEU A 383 19.82 6.53 11.19
CA LEU A 383 19.63 7.21 9.91
C LEU A 383 19.04 8.60 10.16
N GLU A 384 19.72 9.62 9.66
CA GLU A 384 19.20 10.98 9.52
C GLU A 384 19.01 11.29 8.04
N LEU A 385 17.83 11.76 7.66
CA LEU A 385 17.56 12.16 6.29
C LEU A 385 16.61 13.35 6.21
N SER A 386 16.77 14.18 5.19
CA SER A 386 15.79 15.19 4.83
C SER A 386 14.69 14.59 3.94
N PRO A 387 13.56 15.29 3.71
CA PRO A 387 12.56 14.86 2.72
C PRO A 387 13.18 14.84 1.32
N LEU A 388 13.57 13.65 0.85
CA LEU A 388 14.26 13.43 -0.42
C LEU A 388 13.35 12.73 -1.44
N GLN A 389 13.52 13.08 -2.69
CA GLN A 389 12.96 12.34 -3.82
C GLN A 389 14.00 11.35 -4.34
N VAL A 390 13.73 10.06 -4.22
CA VAL A 390 14.63 9.01 -4.72
C VAL A 390 14.53 8.93 -6.24
N LEU A 391 15.67 8.94 -6.92
CA LEU A 391 15.83 8.99 -8.36
C LEU A 391 16.85 7.92 -8.77
N THR A 392 16.44 6.89 -9.53
CA THR A 392 17.35 5.78 -9.85
C THR A 392 17.48 5.51 -11.33
N SER A 393 18.66 5.05 -11.75
CA SER A 393 18.90 4.44 -13.05
C SER A 393 19.94 3.31 -12.85
N MET A 394 19.43 2.07 -12.65
CA MET A 394 20.25 0.90 -12.35
C MET A 394 19.98 -0.28 -13.28
N ARG A 395 18.76 -0.40 -13.79
CA ARG A 395 18.32 -1.51 -14.66
C ARG A 395 17.52 -0.95 -15.82
N VAL A 396 18.17 -0.55 -16.86
CA VAL A 396 17.48 -0.22 -18.12
C VAL A 396 17.23 -1.51 -18.88
N LYS A 397 15.96 -1.82 -19.16
CA LYS A 397 15.59 -2.98 -19.96
C LYS A 397 15.40 -2.55 -21.42
N ASP A 398 15.97 -3.35 -22.31
CA ASP A 398 15.67 -3.25 -23.74
C ASP A 398 14.15 -3.50 -23.94
N SER A 399 13.49 -2.62 -24.65
CA SER A 399 12.10 -2.78 -25.02
C SER A 399 12.00 -3.03 -26.52
N LEU A 400 12.27 -4.27 -26.91
CA LEU A 400 12.09 -4.72 -28.31
C LEU A 400 10.68 -4.44 -28.83
N GLU A 401 9.67 -4.50 -27.95
CA GLU A 401 8.27 -4.21 -28.30
C GLU A 401 8.03 -2.73 -28.69
N ARG A 402 8.81 -1.80 -28.16
CA ARG A 402 8.68 -0.36 -28.46
C ARG A 402 9.62 0.11 -29.57
N GLY A 403 10.49 -0.76 -30.10
CA GLY A 403 11.48 -0.41 -31.13
C GLY A 403 12.51 0.64 -30.68
N VAL A 404 12.70 0.79 -29.37
CA VAL A 404 13.59 1.78 -28.77
C VAL A 404 14.91 1.11 -28.44
N SER A 405 16.03 1.67 -28.92
CA SER A 405 17.36 1.16 -28.56
C SER A 405 17.62 1.33 -27.07
N TYR A 406 18.37 0.40 -26.48
CA TYR A 406 18.81 0.44 -25.09
C TYR A 406 19.36 1.82 -24.69
N PHE A 407 20.25 2.38 -25.50
CA PHE A 407 20.83 3.70 -25.26
C PHE A 407 19.79 4.82 -25.19
N TYR A 408 18.80 4.82 -26.10
CA TYR A 408 17.77 5.86 -26.09
C TYR A 408 16.84 5.75 -24.89
N ALA A 409 16.49 4.52 -24.48
CA ALA A 409 15.70 4.30 -23.26
C ALA A 409 16.45 4.80 -22.01
N GLU A 410 17.76 4.58 -21.94
CA GLU A 410 18.62 5.07 -20.87
C GLU A 410 18.69 6.60 -20.85
N VAL A 411 18.85 7.25 -22.02
CA VAL A 411 18.83 8.72 -22.14
C VAL A 411 17.47 9.30 -21.69
N GLN A 412 16.35 8.69 -22.10
CA GLN A 412 15.03 9.11 -21.63
C GLN A 412 14.90 8.99 -20.10
N ARG A 413 15.43 7.90 -19.52
CA ARG A 413 15.44 7.71 -18.07
C ARG A 413 16.24 8.80 -17.38
N LEU A 414 17.47 9.07 -17.83
CA LEU A 414 18.31 10.14 -17.28
C LEU A 414 17.65 11.51 -17.41
N LYS A 415 16.96 11.78 -18.53
CA LYS A 415 16.19 13.02 -18.69
C LYS A 415 15.11 13.16 -17.61
N LEU A 416 14.33 12.11 -17.33
CA LEU A 416 13.32 12.14 -16.28
C LEU A 416 13.93 12.45 -14.91
N LEU A 417 15.10 11.89 -14.59
CA LEU A 417 15.79 12.16 -13.34
C LEU A 417 16.27 13.62 -13.25
N LEU A 418 16.83 14.17 -14.33
CA LEU A 418 17.29 15.56 -14.41
C LEU A 418 16.11 16.54 -14.28
N ASP A 419 15.01 16.29 -15.00
CA ASP A 419 13.79 17.09 -14.92
C ASP A 419 13.20 17.08 -13.49
N ALA A 420 13.21 15.93 -12.83
CA ALA A 420 12.75 15.79 -11.45
C ALA A 420 13.65 16.53 -10.43
N ALA A 421 14.99 16.44 -10.61
CA ALA A 421 15.96 17.16 -9.77
C ALA A 421 15.85 18.68 -9.98
N ALA A 422 15.62 19.14 -11.21
CA ALA A 422 15.41 20.54 -11.53
C ALA A 422 14.09 21.09 -10.94
N ALA A 423 13.03 20.28 -10.93
CA ALA A 423 11.74 20.66 -10.37
C ALA A 423 11.76 20.87 -8.84
N ARG A 424 12.66 20.17 -8.13
CA ARG A 424 12.82 20.25 -6.67
C ARG A 424 14.29 20.36 -6.29
N PRO A 425 14.94 21.53 -6.48
CA PRO A 425 16.36 21.71 -6.21
C PRO A 425 16.70 21.43 -4.74
N GLY A 426 17.74 20.62 -4.51
CA GLY A 426 18.18 20.22 -3.17
C GLY A 426 17.33 19.14 -2.50
N GLN A 427 16.40 18.49 -3.21
CA GLN A 427 15.61 17.38 -2.69
C GLN A 427 15.85 16.05 -3.42
N GLY A 428 16.74 16.00 -4.41
CA GLY A 428 17.05 14.79 -5.16
C GLY A 428 18.04 13.89 -4.43
N LEU A 429 17.72 12.59 -4.29
CA LEU A 429 18.65 11.52 -3.94
C LEU A 429 18.83 10.65 -5.18
N PHE A 430 19.90 10.87 -5.94
CA PHE A 430 20.16 10.09 -7.15
C PHE A 430 21.04 8.86 -6.87
N LEU A 431 20.70 7.73 -7.49
CA LEU A 431 21.40 6.47 -7.36
C LEU A 431 21.55 5.87 -8.77
N LEU A 432 22.76 5.95 -9.31
CA LEU A 432 23.07 5.60 -10.69
C LEU A 432 24.05 4.42 -10.74
N ASP A 433 23.75 3.41 -11.54
CA ASP A 433 24.60 2.22 -11.68
C ASP A 433 25.03 2.05 -13.14
N GLU A 434 26.32 2.24 -13.41
CA GLU A 434 26.94 2.04 -14.71
C GLU A 434 26.18 2.68 -15.89
N ILE A 435 25.95 3.99 -15.84
CA ILE A 435 25.12 4.70 -16.81
C ILE A 435 25.78 4.82 -18.20
N LEU A 436 24.92 4.88 -19.23
CA LEU A 436 25.29 5.09 -20.65
C LEU A 436 26.17 3.97 -21.24
N LEU A 437 25.83 2.71 -20.87
CA LEU A 437 26.57 1.55 -21.40
C LEU A 437 26.37 1.33 -22.91
N GLY A 438 25.30 1.87 -23.50
CA GLY A 438 24.95 1.67 -24.90
C GLY A 438 25.75 2.50 -25.92
N THR A 439 26.82 3.23 -25.50
CA THR A 439 27.68 4.05 -26.40
C THR A 439 29.17 3.74 -26.24
N ASN A 440 30.03 4.35 -27.07
CA ASN A 440 31.46 4.16 -26.96
C ASN A 440 32.05 4.77 -25.68
N ALA A 441 33.22 4.29 -25.25
CA ALA A 441 33.82 4.63 -23.96
C ALA A 441 34.03 6.14 -23.77
N ARG A 442 34.47 6.86 -24.81
CA ARG A 442 34.79 8.30 -24.76
C ARG A 442 33.51 9.13 -24.62
N GLU A 443 32.48 8.82 -25.40
CA GLU A 443 31.16 9.50 -25.29
C GLU A 443 30.50 9.23 -23.96
N ARG A 444 30.55 7.98 -23.47
CA ARG A 444 30.05 7.60 -22.15
C ARG A 444 30.70 8.44 -21.07
N GLN A 445 32.02 8.57 -21.03
CA GLN A 445 32.75 9.38 -20.06
C GLN A 445 32.28 10.83 -20.05
N LEU A 446 32.23 11.46 -21.22
CA LEU A 446 31.80 12.85 -21.35
C LEU A 446 30.34 13.03 -20.89
N ALA A 447 29.42 12.21 -21.39
CA ALA A 447 27.99 12.31 -21.07
C ALA A 447 27.71 12.01 -19.60
N SER A 448 28.33 10.98 -19.03
CA SER A 448 28.14 10.63 -17.60
C SER A 448 28.65 11.76 -16.69
N ARG A 449 29.77 12.41 -17.03
CA ARG A 449 30.31 13.56 -16.31
C ARG A 449 29.34 14.75 -16.35
N GLU A 450 28.76 15.05 -17.51
CA GLU A 450 27.80 16.15 -17.67
C GLU A 450 26.49 15.88 -16.94
N VAL A 451 25.95 14.65 -17.02
CA VAL A 451 24.76 14.25 -16.25
C VAL A 451 25.00 14.44 -14.75
N LEU A 452 26.15 13.97 -14.24
CA LEU A 452 26.47 14.10 -12.82
C LEU A 452 26.60 15.57 -12.42
N LYS A 453 27.31 16.40 -13.22
CA LYS A 453 27.42 17.85 -12.97
C LYS A 453 26.07 18.56 -12.93
N LEU A 454 25.15 18.20 -13.84
CA LEU A 454 23.80 18.76 -13.85
C LEU A 454 23.01 18.38 -12.57
N LEU A 455 23.05 17.11 -12.13
CA LEU A 455 22.42 16.69 -10.89
C LEU A 455 22.99 17.46 -9.68
N LEU A 456 24.32 17.58 -9.60
CA LEU A 456 25.00 18.31 -8.52
C LEU A 456 24.67 19.81 -8.56
N SER A 457 24.56 20.44 -9.75
CA SER A 457 24.20 21.85 -9.88
C SER A 457 22.78 22.14 -9.40
N HIS A 458 21.86 21.19 -9.53
CA HIS A 458 20.53 21.26 -8.93
C HIS A 458 20.53 21.00 -7.41
N GLY A 459 21.71 20.79 -6.83
CA GLY A 459 21.89 20.56 -5.39
C GLY A 459 21.43 19.17 -4.95
N ALA A 460 21.26 18.20 -5.86
CA ALA A 460 20.96 16.82 -5.52
C ALA A 460 22.17 16.16 -4.83
N VAL A 461 21.89 15.15 -3.99
CA VAL A 461 22.90 14.27 -3.39
C VAL A 461 22.75 12.84 -3.92
N GLY A 462 23.79 12.03 -3.83
CA GLY A 462 23.63 10.65 -4.24
C GLY A 462 24.92 9.89 -4.52
N GLY A 463 24.78 8.77 -5.25
CA GLY A 463 25.90 7.92 -5.61
C GLY A 463 25.83 7.45 -7.04
N VAL A 464 26.99 7.36 -7.69
CA VAL A 464 27.16 6.72 -8.98
C VAL A 464 28.18 5.59 -8.88
N SER A 465 27.79 4.38 -9.28
CA SER A 465 28.75 3.30 -9.43
C SER A 465 29.34 3.31 -10.85
N THR A 466 30.62 3.06 -10.96
CA THR A 466 31.31 3.05 -12.26
C THR A 466 32.58 2.22 -12.24
N HIS A 467 32.90 1.65 -13.38
CA HIS A 467 34.22 1.12 -13.66
C HIS A 467 35.14 2.16 -14.30
N ASP A 468 34.63 3.33 -14.64
CA ASP A 468 35.34 4.39 -15.30
C ASP A 468 35.99 5.36 -14.30
N LEU A 469 37.29 5.27 -14.19
CA LEU A 469 38.08 6.12 -13.29
C LEU A 469 38.08 7.61 -13.69
N ALA A 470 37.65 7.94 -14.91
CA ALA A 470 37.52 9.34 -15.31
C ALA A 470 36.44 10.10 -14.52
N LEU A 471 35.40 9.43 -14.01
CA LEU A 471 34.47 10.07 -13.13
C LEU A 471 35.03 10.37 -11.72
N ALA A 472 36.02 9.59 -11.29
CA ALA A 472 36.68 9.80 -10.00
C ALA A 472 37.44 11.14 -9.95
N THR A 473 37.88 11.69 -11.10
CA THR A 473 38.56 13.00 -11.16
C THR A 473 37.66 14.18 -10.80
N LEU A 474 36.32 13.99 -10.74
CA LEU A 474 35.40 15.01 -10.29
C LEU A 474 35.64 15.43 -8.83
N SER A 475 36.19 14.54 -8.00
CA SER A 475 36.58 14.87 -6.64
C SER A 475 37.71 15.88 -6.52
N GLU A 476 38.54 16.03 -7.59
CA GLU A 476 39.67 16.91 -7.65
C GLU A 476 39.32 18.31 -8.15
N GLU A 477 38.10 18.52 -8.65
CA GLU A 477 37.66 19.83 -9.14
C GLU A 477 37.52 20.83 -7.96
N PRO A 478 37.94 22.09 -8.13
CA PRO A 478 37.84 23.11 -7.06
C PRO A 478 36.40 23.26 -6.55
N GLY A 479 36.19 23.15 -5.24
CA GLY A 479 34.87 23.24 -4.62
C GLY A 479 34.00 22.01 -4.76
N SER A 480 34.51 20.91 -5.32
CA SER A 480 33.80 19.64 -5.42
C SER A 480 33.48 19.07 -4.05
N ARG A 481 32.26 18.52 -3.90
CA ARG A 481 31.83 17.70 -2.76
C ARG A 481 31.67 16.23 -3.13
N VAL A 482 32.30 15.83 -4.25
CA VAL A 482 32.34 14.45 -4.69
C VAL A 482 33.42 13.71 -3.91
N ARG A 483 33.09 12.56 -3.34
CA ARG A 483 34.04 11.66 -2.65
C ARG A 483 34.16 10.37 -3.45
N ASN A 484 35.38 9.88 -3.60
CA ASN A 484 35.64 8.59 -4.16
C ASN A 484 35.59 7.55 -3.02
N VAL A 485 34.85 6.48 -3.25
CA VAL A 485 34.78 5.32 -2.35
C VAL A 485 34.88 4.04 -3.17
N HIS A 486 35.37 2.97 -2.56
CA HIS A 486 35.55 1.72 -3.30
C HIS A 486 35.29 0.48 -2.46
N PHE A 487 34.97 -0.60 -3.15
CA PHE A 487 34.98 -1.95 -2.61
C PHE A 487 36.23 -2.70 -3.10
N ARG A 488 36.82 -3.46 -2.21
CA ARG A 488 38.01 -4.26 -2.50
C ARG A 488 37.66 -5.73 -2.65
N ASP A 489 38.26 -6.36 -3.63
CA ASP A 489 38.28 -7.80 -3.80
C ASP A 489 39.65 -8.36 -3.42
N GLU A 490 39.65 -9.52 -2.79
CA GLU A 490 40.85 -10.24 -2.39
C GLU A 490 40.84 -11.65 -2.99
N VAL A 491 42.02 -12.17 -3.27
CA VAL A 491 42.15 -13.57 -3.67
C VAL A 491 42.73 -14.34 -2.51
N VAL A 492 41.90 -15.18 -1.91
CA VAL A 492 42.30 -16.07 -0.79
C VAL A 492 42.22 -17.52 -1.28
N ASN A 493 43.31 -18.27 -1.14
CA ASN A 493 43.39 -19.67 -1.58
C ASN A 493 42.99 -19.92 -3.05
N GLY A 494 43.30 -18.98 -3.95
CA GLY A 494 42.96 -19.10 -5.37
C GLY A 494 41.50 -18.79 -5.72
N GLN A 495 40.68 -18.32 -4.77
CA GLN A 495 39.28 -17.90 -4.99
C GLN A 495 39.13 -16.42 -4.71
N MET A 496 38.33 -15.73 -5.53
CA MET A 496 37.93 -14.36 -5.25
C MET A 496 36.99 -14.30 -4.05
N THR A 497 37.32 -13.47 -3.10
CA THR A 497 36.50 -13.17 -1.93
C THR A 497 36.20 -11.68 -1.85
N PHE A 498 35.03 -11.36 -1.34
CA PHE A 498 34.57 -9.98 -1.19
C PHE A 498 34.17 -9.78 0.27
N ASP A 499 34.72 -8.75 0.91
CA ASP A 499 34.35 -8.40 2.29
C ASP A 499 33.16 -7.43 2.36
N TYR A 500 32.73 -6.87 1.21
CA TYR A 500 31.63 -5.94 1.05
C TYR A 500 31.74 -4.69 1.94
N ARG A 501 32.96 -4.32 2.35
CA ARG A 501 33.24 -3.14 3.16
C ARG A 501 33.65 -1.97 2.31
N LEU A 502 32.96 -0.84 2.51
CA LEU A 502 33.25 0.42 1.83
C LEU A 502 34.53 1.04 2.39
N ARG A 503 35.35 1.60 1.50
CA ARG A 503 36.61 2.28 1.83
C ARG A 503 36.71 3.60 1.10
N ASP A 504 37.41 4.57 1.68
CA ASP A 504 37.69 5.84 1.01
C ASP A 504 38.72 5.69 -0.09
N GLY A 505 38.60 6.53 -1.11
CA GLY A 505 39.53 6.58 -2.25
C GLY A 505 39.10 5.74 -3.46
N VAL A 506 39.95 5.67 -4.45
CA VAL A 506 39.76 4.91 -5.69
C VAL A 506 40.40 3.52 -5.55
N VAL A 507 39.83 2.52 -6.19
CA VAL A 507 40.41 1.16 -6.18
C VAL A 507 41.76 1.12 -6.90
N ASP A 508 42.80 0.66 -6.21
CA ASP A 508 44.19 0.59 -6.73
C ASP A 508 44.49 -0.70 -7.52
N THR A 509 43.59 -1.66 -7.53
CA THR A 509 43.89 -3.00 -8.06
C THR A 509 43.08 -3.33 -9.31
N THR A 510 43.78 -3.64 -10.40
CA THR A 510 43.23 -4.27 -11.63
C THR A 510 43.35 -5.79 -11.49
N ASN A 511 42.35 -6.46 -10.93
CA ASN A 511 42.39 -7.92 -10.73
C ASN A 511 41.96 -8.72 -11.97
N ALA A 512 41.60 -8.09 -13.09
CA ALA A 512 41.12 -8.78 -14.29
C ALA A 512 42.13 -9.85 -14.81
N LEU A 513 43.39 -9.49 -14.96
CA LEU A 513 44.43 -10.43 -15.40
C LEU A 513 44.65 -11.57 -14.40
N ARG A 514 44.56 -11.27 -13.11
CA ARG A 514 44.68 -12.27 -12.03
C ARG A 514 43.52 -13.26 -12.04
N VAL A 515 42.30 -12.77 -12.27
CA VAL A 515 41.11 -13.61 -12.44
C VAL A 515 41.22 -14.50 -13.67
N MET A 516 41.67 -13.95 -14.81
CA MET A 516 41.89 -14.74 -16.02
C MET A 516 42.92 -15.85 -15.82
N ARG A 517 44.02 -15.58 -15.10
CA ARG A 517 45.00 -16.60 -14.73
C ARG A 517 44.43 -17.68 -13.84
N LEU A 518 43.60 -17.29 -12.84
CA LEU A 518 42.92 -18.23 -11.94
C LEU A 518 41.91 -19.11 -12.68
N ALA A 519 41.27 -18.56 -13.72
CA ALA A 519 40.36 -19.31 -14.59
C ALA A 519 41.10 -20.18 -15.62
N GLY A 520 42.44 -20.22 -15.60
CA GLY A 520 43.24 -21.04 -16.50
C GLY A 520 43.46 -20.38 -17.89
N VAL A 521 43.15 -19.10 -18.07
CA VAL A 521 43.43 -18.37 -19.29
C VAL A 521 44.92 -17.97 -19.30
N PRO A 522 45.72 -18.33 -20.33
CA PRO A 522 47.14 -18.04 -20.37
C PRO A 522 47.37 -16.55 -20.75
N VAL A 523 47.31 -15.66 -19.76
CA VAL A 523 47.55 -14.20 -19.91
C VAL A 523 48.63 -13.71 -18.95
#